data_e7d728400f652f1cbf141a9236c4acee
#
_entry.id   e7d728400f652f1cbf141a9236c4acee
#
_cell.length_a   1.000
_cell.length_b   1.000
_cell.length_c   1.000
_cell.angle_alpha   90.00
_cell.angle_beta   90.00
_cell.angle_gamma   90.00
#
_symmetry.space_group_name_H-M   'P 1'
#
loop_
_entity.id
_entity.type
_entity.pdbx_description
1 polymer ?
#
loop_
_entity_poly.entity_id
_entity_poly.type
_entity_poly.pdbx_seq_one_letter_code
_entity_poly.pdbx_strand_id
1 'polypeptide(L)'
;MLKIAFDPTYILHLPEGHRFPMLKYELIPEQLIYEGTVDKENFFSPSKISNHWIEMVHDKEYIQNFNQLKLTKSEIRKTGFPLTKELVEREYIITEGTRKCVDFAIANGAAANIAGGTHHAFRERGEGFCLFNDVAVSCFYAIKELLIEKILIIDLDVHQGNGTASIFKRNNNV
;
A
#
# COMPACT_ATOMS: atom_id res chain seq x y z
N MET A 1 6.87 9.82 19.02
CA MET A 1 6.05 8.60 19.26
C MET A 1 5.89 7.88 17.93
N LEU A 2 6.13 6.55 17.88
CA LEU A 2 5.87 5.72 16.70
C LEU A 2 4.39 5.83 16.30
N LYS A 3 4.12 6.02 15.01
CA LYS A 3 2.77 6.00 14.45
C LYS A 3 2.60 4.82 13.49
N ILE A 4 1.45 4.16 13.59
CA ILE A 4 1.14 2.93 12.85
C ILE A 4 -0.19 3.12 12.14
N ALA A 5 -0.17 3.02 10.82
CA ALA A 5 -1.38 3.05 10.02
C ALA A 5 -2.14 1.73 10.16
N PHE A 6 -3.36 1.81 10.59
CA PHE A 6 -4.31 0.70 10.63
C PHE A 6 -5.73 1.23 10.48
N ASP A 7 -6.53 0.53 9.70
CA ASP A 7 -7.96 0.80 9.55
C ASP A 7 -8.70 -0.53 9.38
N PRO A 8 -9.92 -0.70 9.93
CA PRO A 8 -10.72 -1.91 9.74
C PRO A 8 -10.98 -2.26 8.27
N THR A 9 -10.96 -1.29 7.36
CA THR A 9 -11.09 -1.54 5.90
C THR A 9 -9.92 -2.32 5.31
N TYR A 10 -8.80 -2.46 6.02
CA TYR A 10 -7.69 -3.32 5.61
C TYR A 10 -8.11 -4.80 5.55
N ILE A 11 -9.12 -5.16 6.33
CA ILE A 11 -9.66 -6.51 6.42
C ILE A 11 -10.75 -6.67 5.36
N LEU A 12 -10.39 -7.31 4.24
CA LEU A 12 -11.31 -7.59 3.14
C LEU A 12 -12.01 -8.93 3.37
N HIS A 13 -13.32 -8.96 3.19
CA HIS A 13 -14.05 -10.22 3.23
C HIS A 13 -13.76 -11.05 1.97
N LEU A 14 -13.08 -12.18 2.15
CA LEU A 14 -12.67 -13.06 1.06
C LEU A 14 -13.47 -14.36 1.08
N PRO A 15 -13.65 -15.02 -0.09
CA PRO A 15 -14.27 -16.35 -0.14
C PRO A 15 -13.55 -17.36 0.76
N GLU A 16 -14.31 -18.33 1.27
CA GLU A 16 -13.74 -19.42 2.06
C GLU A 16 -12.62 -20.15 1.29
N GLY A 17 -11.56 -20.48 1.99
CA GLY A 17 -10.38 -21.13 1.39
C GLY A 17 -9.49 -20.22 0.55
N HIS A 18 -9.72 -18.91 0.55
CA HIS A 18 -8.84 -17.97 -0.15
C HIS A 18 -7.42 -17.99 0.44
N ARG A 19 -6.41 -18.10 -0.43
CA ARG A 19 -5.01 -18.30 -0.01
C ARG A 19 -4.35 -17.11 0.70
N PHE A 20 -4.90 -15.89 0.55
CA PHE A 20 -4.34 -14.70 1.20
C PHE A 20 -4.70 -14.70 2.70
N PRO A 21 -3.71 -14.58 3.59
CA PRO A 21 -3.94 -14.67 5.03
C PRO A 21 -4.51 -13.36 5.60
N MET A 22 -5.76 -13.04 5.26
CA MET A 22 -6.40 -11.76 5.59
C MET A 22 -6.47 -11.49 7.10
N LEU A 23 -6.60 -12.54 7.90
CA LEU A 23 -6.67 -12.46 9.36
C LEU A 23 -5.44 -11.79 10.00
N LYS A 24 -4.30 -11.78 9.31
CA LYS A 24 -3.09 -11.10 9.81
C LYS A 24 -3.32 -9.62 10.12
N TYR A 25 -4.19 -8.94 9.37
CA TYR A 25 -4.46 -7.52 9.58
C TYR A 25 -5.28 -7.24 10.83
N GLU A 26 -6.00 -8.23 11.34
CA GLU A 26 -6.68 -8.18 12.63
C GLU A 26 -5.73 -8.54 13.77
N LEU A 27 -4.98 -9.64 13.61
CA LEU A 27 -4.13 -10.20 14.65
C LEU A 27 -2.89 -9.34 14.96
N ILE A 28 -2.27 -8.70 13.95
CA ILE A 28 -1.03 -7.93 14.18
C ILE A 28 -1.27 -6.74 15.12
N PRO A 29 -2.28 -5.86 14.93
CA PRO A 29 -2.56 -4.79 15.87
C PRO A 29 -2.88 -5.30 17.29
N GLU A 30 -3.68 -6.36 17.40
CA GLU A 30 -4.03 -6.98 18.67
C GLU A 30 -2.80 -7.52 19.39
N GLN A 31 -1.91 -8.22 18.69
CA GLN A 31 -0.69 -8.79 19.24
C GLN A 31 0.27 -7.71 19.73
N LEU A 32 0.47 -6.64 18.94
CA LEU A 32 1.33 -5.52 19.33
C LEU A 32 0.87 -4.84 20.62
N ILE A 33 -0.45 -4.69 20.79
CA ILE A 33 -1.04 -4.13 22.03
C ILE A 33 -0.90 -5.13 23.17
N TYR A 34 -1.23 -6.40 22.93
CA TYR A 34 -1.17 -7.46 23.96
C TYR A 34 0.25 -7.63 24.53
N GLU A 35 1.26 -7.57 23.69
CA GLU A 35 2.67 -7.65 24.12
C GLU A 35 3.19 -6.37 24.78
N GLY A 36 2.42 -5.29 24.79
CA GLY A 36 2.85 -3.99 25.30
C GLY A 36 3.95 -3.34 24.45
N THR A 37 4.10 -3.77 23.19
CA THR A 37 5.05 -3.15 22.25
C THR A 37 4.60 -1.75 21.87
N VAL A 38 3.30 -1.53 21.75
CA VAL A 38 2.67 -0.25 21.46
C VAL A 38 1.34 -0.11 22.21
N ASP A 39 0.88 1.14 22.36
CA ASP A 39 -0.42 1.49 22.89
C ASP A 39 -1.41 1.84 21.76
N LYS A 40 -2.70 1.94 22.07
CA LYS A 40 -3.75 2.31 21.09
C LYS A 40 -3.48 3.67 20.44
N GLU A 41 -2.88 4.60 21.15
CA GLU A 41 -2.53 5.95 20.68
C GLU A 41 -1.43 5.96 19.61
N ASN A 42 -0.71 4.85 19.43
CA ASN A 42 0.23 4.68 18.33
C ASN A 42 -0.47 4.51 16.98
N PHE A 43 -1.68 3.96 16.98
CA PHE A 43 -2.43 3.72 15.75
C PHE A 43 -3.13 4.99 15.24
N PHE A 44 -3.22 5.09 13.91
CA PHE A 44 -4.05 6.08 13.23
C PHE A 44 -4.76 5.44 12.05
N SER A 45 -5.98 5.91 11.78
CA SER A 45 -6.77 5.49 10.61
C SER A 45 -6.50 6.45 9.47
N PRO A 46 -5.96 5.99 8.33
CA PRO A 46 -5.76 6.83 7.16
C PRO A 46 -7.08 7.10 6.44
N SER A 47 -7.20 8.27 5.84
CA SER A 47 -8.27 8.59 4.91
C SER A 47 -7.99 8.01 3.51
N LYS A 48 -8.90 8.21 2.56
CA LYS A 48 -8.66 7.86 1.17
C LYS A 48 -7.64 8.81 0.53
N ILE A 49 -6.61 8.26 -0.12
CA ILE A 49 -5.60 9.05 -0.84
C ILE A 49 -6.20 9.77 -2.05
N SER A 50 -5.66 10.94 -2.38
CA SER A 50 -6.00 11.67 -3.61
C SER A 50 -5.54 10.90 -4.86
N ASN A 51 -6.37 10.87 -5.89
CA ASN A 51 -6.01 10.34 -7.21
C ASN A 51 -4.73 10.96 -7.77
N HIS A 52 -4.46 12.22 -7.46
CA HIS A 52 -3.26 12.92 -7.91
C HIS A 52 -1.97 12.10 -7.62
N TRP A 53 -1.83 11.55 -6.40
CA TRP A 53 -0.66 10.78 -6.02
C TRP A 53 -0.62 9.40 -6.69
N ILE A 54 -1.77 8.76 -6.85
CA ILE A 54 -1.87 7.48 -7.57
C ILE A 54 -1.47 7.65 -9.05
N GLU A 55 -1.94 8.72 -9.70
CA GLU A 55 -1.65 9.04 -11.11
C GLU A 55 -0.18 9.41 -11.38
N MET A 56 0.60 9.75 -10.37
CA MET A 56 2.05 9.93 -10.50
C MET A 56 2.79 8.61 -10.76
N VAL A 57 2.21 7.51 -10.32
CA VAL A 57 2.81 6.18 -10.40
C VAL A 57 2.11 5.30 -11.42
N HIS A 58 0.78 5.28 -11.39
CA HIS A 58 -0.03 4.36 -12.19
C HIS A 58 -0.65 5.04 -13.40
N ASP A 59 -0.81 4.28 -14.47
CA ASP A 59 -1.43 4.74 -15.71
C ASP A 59 -2.92 5.05 -15.50
N LYS A 60 -3.39 6.16 -16.06
CA LYS A 60 -4.77 6.63 -15.91
C LYS A 60 -5.80 5.62 -16.35
N GLU A 61 -5.53 4.90 -17.44
CA GLU A 61 -6.42 3.86 -17.94
C GLU A 61 -6.57 2.72 -16.94
N TYR A 62 -5.45 2.26 -16.35
CA TYR A 62 -5.46 1.24 -15.29
C TYR A 62 -6.28 1.69 -14.08
N ILE A 63 -6.02 2.91 -13.58
CA ILE A 63 -6.74 3.48 -12.44
C ILE A 63 -8.24 3.56 -12.75
N GLN A 64 -8.61 4.03 -13.94
CA GLN A 64 -10.01 4.14 -14.35
C GLN A 64 -10.69 2.77 -14.44
N ASN A 65 -10.04 1.78 -15.04
CA ASN A 65 -10.58 0.43 -15.17
C ASN A 65 -10.72 -0.24 -13.78
N PHE A 66 -9.76 -0.04 -12.88
CA PHE A 66 -9.84 -0.52 -11.51
C PHE A 66 -11.02 0.11 -10.76
N ASN A 67 -11.13 1.44 -10.78
CA ASN A 67 -12.20 2.18 -10.10
C ASN A 67 -13.61 1.85 -10.62
N GLN A 68 -13.74 1.58 -11.93
CA GLN A 68 -15.00 1.23 -12.57
C GLN A 68 -15.30 -0.27 -12.54
N LEU A 69 -14.47 -1.07 -11.88
CA LEU A 69 -14.57 -2.55 -11.82
C LEU A 69 -14.53 -3.18 -13.21
N LYS A 70 -13.71 -2.64 -14.11
CA LYS A 70 -13.60 -3.05 -15.54
C LYS A 70 -12.31 -3.81 -15.85
N LEU A 71 -11.52 -4.19 -14.85
CA LEU A 71 -10.37 -5.05 -15.09
C LEU A 71 -10.84 -6.37 -15.72
N THR A 72 -10.07 -6.86 -16.68
CA THR A 72 -10.34 -8.13 -17.34
C THR A 72 -10.20 -9.32 -16.39
N LYS A 73 -10.83 -10.45 -16.73
CA LYS A 73 -10.68 -11.70 -15.95
C LYS A 73 -9.22 -12.13 -15.80
N SER A 74 -8.37 -11.83 -16.77
CA SER A 74 -6.93 -12.13 -16.73
C SER A 74 -6.21 -11.26 -15.71
N GLU A 75 -6.49 -9.95 -15.67
CA GLU A 75 -5.93 -9.00 -14.71
C GLU A 75 -6.38 -9.35 -13.30
N ILE A 76 -7.68 -9.57 -13.07
CA ILE A 76 -8.22 -9.99 -11.77
C ILE A 76 -7.52 -11.25 -11.26
N ARG A 77 -7.30 -12.24 -12.14
CA ARG A 77 -6.59 -13.48 -11.75
C ARG A 77 -5.15 -13.22 -11.35
N LYS A 78 -4.45 -12.28 -12.00
CA LYS A 78 -3.08 -11.90 -11.67
C LYS A 78 -2.99 -11.20 -10.31
N THR A 79 -3.97 -10.36 -9.98
CA THR A 79 -4.01 -9.72 -8.64
C THR A 79 -4.29 -10.72 -7.53
N GLY A 80 -5.07 -11.75 -7.81
CA GLY A 80 -5.46 -12.76 -6.84
C GLY A 80 -6.61 -12.36 -5.91
N PHE A 81 -7.15 -11.15 -6.04
CA PHE A 81 -8.32 -10.68 -5.28
C PHE A 81 -9.57 -10.58 -6.16
N PRO A 82 -10.77 -10.84 -5.60
CA PRO A 82 -12.02 -10.52 -6.27
C PRO A 82 -12.15 -9.01 -6.43
N LEU A 83 -12.45 -8.53 -7.64
CA LEU A 83 -12.60 -7.10 -7.92
C LEU A 83 -13.96 -6.60 -7.40
N THR A 84 -13.93 -5.85 -6.31
CA THR A 84 -15.11 -5.29 -5.63
C THR A 84 -14.89 -3.81 -5.29
N LYS A 85 -15.96 -3.10 -4.92
CA LYS A 85 -15.86 -1.71 -4.46
C LYS A 85 -15.06 -1.60 -3.16
N GLU A 86 -15.23 -2.57 -2.29
CA GLU A 86 -14.52 -2.66 -1.01
C GLU A 86 -13.01 -2.84 -1.24
N LEU A 87 -12.60 -3.66 -2.22
CA LEU A 87 -11.20 -3.77 -2.61
C LEU A 87 -10.66 -2.43 -3.12
N VAL A 88 -11.41 -1.74 -3.97
CA VAL A 88 -10.99 -0.42 -4.49
C VAL A 88 -10.79 0.55 -3.33
N GLU A 89 -11.75 0.68 -2.44
CA GLU A 89 -11.65 1.57 -1.28
C GLU A 89 -10.46 1.23 -0.39
N ARG A 90 -10.30 -0.05 -0.06
CA ARG A 90 -9.18 -0.59 0.72
C ARG A 90 -7.82 -0.17 0.15
N GLU A 91 -7.60 -0.32 -1.14
CA GLU A 91 -6.30 -0.02 -1.75
C GLU A 91 -5.95 1.47 -1.69
N TYR A 92 -6.95 2.35 -1.82
CA TYR A 92 -6.75 3.78 -1.62
C TYR A 92 -6.38 4.13 -0.17
N ILE A 93 -7.02 3.49 0.81
CA ILE A 93 -6.76 3.73 2.24
C ILE A 93 -5.39 3.16 2.65
N ILE A 94 -5.01 1.97 2.18
CA ILE A 94 -3.68 1.39 2.41
C ILE A 94 -2.59 2.30 1.86
N THR A 95 -2.75 2.78 0.63
CA THR A 95 -1.77 3.65 -0.02
C THR A 95 -1.59 4.97 0.73
N GLU A 96 -2.69 5.56 1.23
CA GLU A 96 -2.63 6.73 2.11
C GLU A 96 -1.93 6.43 3.43
N GLY A 97 -2.15 5.23 3.99
CA GLY A 97 -1.46 4.79 5.19
C GLY A 97 0.06 4.88 5.05
N THR A 98 0.61 4.33 3.97
CA THR A 98 2.06 4.39 3.70
C THR A 98 2.52 5.81 3.43
N ARG A 99 1.76 6.59 2.65
CA ARG A 99 2.10 8.00 2.40
C ARG A 99 2.12 8.82 3.70
N LYS A 100 1.15 8.64 4.58
CA LYS A 100 1.10 9.31 5.90
C LYS A 100 2.24 8.86 6.82
N CYS A 101 2.67 7.61 6.71
CA CYS A 101 3.85 7.14 7.44
C CYS A 101 5.12 7.94 7.08
N VAL A 102 5.24 8.46 5.85
CA VAL A 102 6.36 9.35 5.50
C VAL A 102 6.34 10.62 6.34
N ASP A 103 5.17 11.30 6.45
CA ASP A 103 5.02 12.51 7.28
C ASP A 103 5.39 12.22 8.74
N PHE A 104 4.88 11.12 9.30
CA PHE A 104 5.16 10.74 10.68
C PHE A 104 6.60 10.29 10.90
N ALA A 105 7.22 9.61 9.94
CA ALA A 105 8.62 9.20 10.06
C ALA A 105 9.56 10.40 10.06
N ILE A 106 9.30 11.43 9.25
CA ILE A 106 10.05 12.68 9.26
C ILE A 106 9.90 13.39 10.62
N ALA A 107 8.67 13.44 11.16
CA ALA A 107 8.41 14.13 12.42
C ALA A 107 8.90 13.36 13.67
N ASN A 108 8.87 12.03 13.64
CA ASN A 108 9.05 11.17 14.81
C ASN A 108 10.21 10.15 14.70
N GLY A 109 10.88 10.09 13.53
CA GLY A 109 11.97 9.16 13.25
C GLY A 109 11.55 7.83 12.63
N ALA A 110 10.34 7.33 12.92
CA ALA A 110 9.80 6.09 12.36
C ALA A 110 8.27 6.09 12.30
N ALA A 111 7.73 5.35 11.35
CA ALA A 111 6.32 5.01 11.26
C ALA A 111 6.15 3.66 10.53
N ALA A 112 5.00 3.02 10.67
CA ALA A 112 4.71 1.74 10.04
C ALA A 112 3.30 1.71 9.45
N ASN A 113 3.08 0.88 8.44
CA ASN A 113 1.75 0.56 7.90
C ASN A 113 1.53 -0.95 7.99
N ILE A 114 0.42 -1.37 8.60
CA ILE A 114 0.10 -2.80 8.80
C ILE A 114 -0.16 -3.52 7.47
N ALA A 115 -0.65 -2.82 6.46
CA ALA A 115 -1.06 -3.41 5.17
C ALA A 115 -0.24 -2.93 3.97
N GLY A 116 0.80 -2.15 4.15
CA GLY A 116 1.66 -1.64 3.09
C GLY A 116 2.60 -2.68 2.48
N GLY A 117 3.50 -2.23 1.59
CA GLY A 117 4.50 -3.06 0.93
C GLY A 117 3.98 -3.77 -0.33
N THR A 118 3.14 -3.11 -1.12
CA THR A 118 2.48 -3.66 -2.30
C THR A 118 3.38 -3.62 -3.54
N HIS A 119 4.53 -4.29 -3.45
CA HIS A 119 5.70 -4.20 -4.35
C HIS A 119 5.53 -4.86 -5.72
N HIS A 120 4.49 -5.69 -5.92
CA HIS A 120 4.22 -6.32 -7.21
C HIS A 120 3.33 -5.49 -8.13
N ALA A 121 2.78 -4.35 -7.69
CA ALA A 121 2.00 -3.48 -8.55
C ALA A 121 2.92 -2.69 -9.50
N PHE A 122 2.66 -2.82 -10.81
CA PHE A 122 3.32 -2.09 -11.89
C PHE A 122 2.54 -0.81 -12.22
N ARG A 123 3.05 0.00 -13.14
CA ARG A 123 2.35 1.21 -13.61
C ARG A 123 0.99 0.90 -14.20
N GLU A 124 0.95 -0.12 -15.05
CA GLU A 124 -0.19 -0.45 -15.91
C GLU A 124 -1.03 -1.64 -15.40
N ARG A 125 -0.65 -2.26 -14.28
CA ARG A 125 -1.36 -3.45 -13.78
C ARG A 125 -1.03 -3.78 -12.33
N GLY A 126 -1.96 -4.47 -11.69
CA GLY A 126 -1.73 -5.16 -10.42
C GLY A 126 -1.28 -6.60 -10.61
N GLU A 127 -0.55 -7.15 -9.63
CA GLU A 127 -0.06 -8.53 -9.61
C GLU A 127 0.18 -8.97 -8.15
N GLY A 128 0.07 -10.27 -7.84
CA GLY A 128 0.51 -10.84 -6.56
C GLY A 128 -0.09 -10.17 -5.33
N PHE A 129 -1.40 -9.95 -5.29
CA PHE A 129 -2.14 -9.26 -4.22
C PHE A 129 -1.84 -7.76 -4.08
N CYS A 130 -1.13 -7.17 -5.04
CA CYS A 130 -0.81 -5.75 -5.08
C CYS A 130 -1.57 -5.07 -6.22
N LEU A 131 -2.33 -4.03 -5.91
CA LEU A 131 -3.09 -3.25 -6.90
C LEU A 131 -2.43 -1.90 -7.17
N PHE A 132 -2.18 -1.09 -6.13
CA PHE A 132 -1.37 0.11 -6.20
C PHE A 132 -0.04 -0.12 -5.49
N ASN A 133 1.04 0.45 -6.00
CA ASN A 133 2.36 0.39 -5.38
C ASN A 133 2.49 1.54 -4.36
N ASP A 134 2.09 1.26 -3.14
CA ASP A 134 2.07 2.23 -2.05
C ASP A 134 3.45 2.81 -1.72
N VAL A 135 4.50 1.99 -1.81
CA VAL A 135 5.89 2.42 -1.62
C VAL A 135 6.29 3.41 -2.71
N ALA A 136 5.98 3.10 -3.98
CA ALA A 136 6.31 4.00 -5.09
C ALA A 136 5.54 5.33 -4.99
N VAL A 137 4.24 5.29 -4.67
CA VAL A 137 3.42 6.48 -4.45
C VAL A 137 4.03 7.35 -3.34
N SER A 138 4.42 6.72 -2.23
CA SER A 138 5.03 7.43 -1.08
C SER A 138 6.40 8.02 -1.42
N CYS A 139 7.22 7.34 -2.23
CA CYS A 139 8.48 7.88 -2.73
C CYS A 139 8.26 9.11 -3.63
N PHE A 140 7.30 9.05 -4.56
CA PHE A 140 6.99 10.22 -5.40
C PHE A 140 6.45 11.39 -4.58
N TYR A 141 5.62 11.13 -3.57
CA TYR A 141 5.19 12.14 -2.61
C TYR A 141 6.38 12.78 -1.89
N ALA A 142 7.27 11.97 -1.32
CA ALA A 142 8.44 12.46 -0.58
C ALA A 142 9.36 13.33 -1.46
N ILE A 143 9.59 12.93 -2.72
CA ILE A 143 10.43 13.68 -3.65
C ILE A 143 9.75 14.99 -4.09
N LYS A 144 8.45 14.95 -4.41
CA LYS A 144 7.75 16.09 -5.03
C LYS A 144 7.27 17.13 -4.03
N GLU A 145 6.70 16.66 -2.91
CA GLU A 145 6.10 17.54 -1.92
C GLU A 145 7.06 17.92 -0.79
N LEU A 146 7.88 16.94 -0.35
CA LEU A 146 8.80 17.14 0.78
C LEU A 146 10.23 17.44 0.33
N LEU A 147 10.49 17.46 -0.99
CA LEU A 147 11.77 17.77 -1.60
C LEU A 147 12.91 16.86 -1.13
N ILE A 148 12.61 15.61 -0.81
CA ILE A 148 13.61 14.61 -0.45
C ILE A 148 14.43 14.24 -1.69
N GLU A 149 15.74 14.41 -1.63
CA GLU A 149 16.63 14.22 -2.78
C GLU A 149 16.95 12.75 -3.06
N LYS A 150 17.05 11.93 -2.02
CA LYS A 150 17.43 10.51 -2.12
C LYS A 150 16.62 9.64 -1.19
N ILE A 151 16.16 8.50 -1.72
CA ILE A 151 15.41 7.50 -0.99
C ILE A 151 16.06 6.14 -1.24
N LEU A 152 16.25 5.35 -0.19
CA LEU A 152 16.64 3.95 -0.28
C LEU A 152 15.43 3.09 0.08
N ILE A 153 15.04 2.20 -0.83
CA ILE A 153 14.05 1.14 -0.56
C ILE A 153 14.80 -0.14 -0.23
N ILE A 154 14.51 -0.71 0.95
CA ILE A 154 15.01 -2.02 1.36
C ILE A 154 13.79 -2.95 1.40
N ASP A 155 13.73 -3.89 0.47
CA ASP A 155 12.66 -4.88 0.38
C ASP A 155 13.17 -6.21 0.96
N LEU A 156 12.57 -6.61 2.08
CA LEU A 156 12.92 -7.84 2.80
C LEU A 156 11.91 -8.97 2.55
N ASP A 157 10.97 -8.78 1.61
CA ASP A 157 10.06 -9.86 1.20
C ASP A 157 10.82 -10.96 0.47
N VAL A 158 10.38 -12.20 0.62
CA VAL A 158 10.98 -13.37 -0.06
C VAL A 158 10.77 -13.31 -1.57
N HIS A 159 9.72 -12.64 -2.04
CA HIS A 159 9.46 -12.42 -3.46
C HIS A 159 10.15 -11.15 -3.95
N GLN A 160 10.67 -11.18 -5.16
CA GLN A 160 11.25 -10.01 -5.79
C GLN A 160 10.22 -8.87 -5.95
N GLY A 161 10.54 -7.66 -5.47
CA GLY A 161 9.73 -6.46 -5.67
C GLY A 161 9.75 -5.94 -7.11
N ASN A 162 9.30 -6.78 -8.05
CA ASN A 162 9.40 -6.56 -9.50
C ASN A 162 8.64 -5.31 -10.00
N GLY A 163 7.49 -5.00 -9.39
CA GLY A 163 6.73 -3.79 -9.69
C GLY A 163 7.48 -2.54 -9.29
N THR A 164 7.97 -2.50 -8.06
CA THR A 164 8.77 -1.38 -7.53
C THR A 164 10.03 -1.17 -8.36
N ALA A 165 10.78 -2.23 -8.64
CA ALA A 165 11.98 -2.17 -9.48
C ALA A 165 11.66 -1.66 -10.91
N SER A 166 10.54 -2.08 -11.49
CA SER A 166 10.09 -1.60 -12.81
C SER A 166 9.78 -0.10 -12.81
N ILE A 167 9.09 0.39 -11.79
CA ILE A 167 8.70 1.80 -11.67
C ILE A 167 9.95 2.70 -11.57
N PHE A 168 10.94 2.30 -10.79
CA PHE A 168 12.14 3.10 -10.52
C PHE A 168 13.35 2.82 -11.42
N LYS A 169 13.25 1.91 -12.40
CA LYS A 169 14.36 1.46 -13.26
C LYS A 169 15.24 2.58 -13.84
N ARG A 170 14.68 3.78 -14.05
CA ARG A 170 15.39 4.95 -14.61
C ARG A 170 15.31 6.17 -13.68
N ASN A 171 15.04 5.96 -12.42
CA ASN A 171 14.94 7.03 -11.43
C ASN A 171 16.28 7.13 -10.67
N ASN A 172 16.86 8.31 -10.63
CA ASN A 172 18.14 8.53 -9.95
C ASN A 172 17.98 8.95 -8.48
N ASN A 173 16.74 9.16 -8.01
CA ASN A 173 16.45 9.59 -6.65
C ASN A 173 16.05 8.43 -5.73
N VAL A 174 15.71 7.28 -6.32
CA VAL A 174 15.29 6.07 -5.61
C VAL A 174 16.14 4.89 -6.01
#